data_1ae0f4fc06d83cc22a9c4d2063fccaff
#
_entry.id   1ae0f4fc06d83cc22a9c4d2063fccaff
#
_cell.length_a   1.000
_cell.length_b   1.000
_cell.length_c   1.000
_cell.angle_alpha   90.00
_cell.angle_beta   90.00
_cell.angle_gamma   90.00
#
_symmetry.space_group_name_H-M   'P 1'
#
loop_
_entity.id
_entity.type
_entity.pdbx_description
1 polymer ?
#
loop_
_entity_poly.entity_id
_entity_poly.type
_entity_poly.pdbx_seq_one_letter_code
_entity_poly.pdbx_strand_id
1 'polypeptide(L)'
;MFIRKNKNRSGSYSVQLIEKVGRKNRVIKTLGSSKTEDGLAILMNQAKLEMSRIQSQPSLFKHTQDGMIKSVLGLVSNADISIAGPNLVIGKIYDKIGYDRIELSGYFRHLVISRLLFPGSKLKTVDYLFRFQQIELSVDSLYKYMDKLHSKEKSQVEQITFQHTLQILKGKISVVFYDMTTLYFEIDQEDDFRKRGFSKDGKHQNPQVKLGIIVGESGYPIGYNIFEGSTFEGHTLIPVLEQISNKFKIEKPIVVADAGLLSKKNIIALQKAKYQYILGGKIKNESAKIRTKILSKPIEENKPIVIKKENQKIIVSYSKKRAKKDRHNRERGIQRLEKKLQTGKLTKAHINNRGYNKYLKMDGQIAISIDYDKFGADEKWDGLKGYVTNTTLSRKEVITAYRNLWHIEKAFRISKFDLRLRPIYHQIQRRVEAHICICFTAYAVFKELERILKIKKAPFSAARAIELCKTMYQIKVVLPDTGVEEKVLLKMSEEQNILIKSLY
;
A
#
# COMPACT_ATOMS: atom_id res chain seq x y z
N MET A 1 34.24 -11.71 47.14
CA MET A 1 33.51 -10.54 46.63
C MET A 1 32.15 -10.44 47.31
N PHE A 2 31.58 -9.23 47.46
CA PHE A 2 30.23 -9.00 48.00
C PHE A 2 29.64 -7.71 47.43
N ILE A 3 28.31 -7.61 47.47
CA ILE A 3 27.57 -6.46 46.98
C ILE A 3 27.31 -5.53 48.16
N ARG A 4 27.65 -4.24 48.03
CA ARG A 4 27.41 -3.22 49.04
C ARG A 4 26.42 -2.18 48.55
N LYS A 5 25.43 -1.86 49.39
CA LYS A 5 24.47 -0.79 49.20
C LYS A 5 24.89 0.40 50.05
N ASN A 6 25.20 1.53 49.43
CA ASN A 6 25.59 2.76 50.11
C ASN A 6 24.54 3.84 49.94
N LYS A 7 24.18 4.53 51.03
CA LYS A 7 23.30 5.69 50.98
C LYS A 7 24.13 6.94 50.62
N ASN A 8 23.73 7.63 49.56
CA ASN A 8 24.36 8.86 49.10
C ASN A 8 23.78 10.09 49.81
N ARG A 9 24.50 11.20 49.83
CA ARG A 9 24.04 12.48 50.40
C ARG A 9 22.78 13.02 49.71
N SER A 10 22.53 12.63 48.46
CA SER A 10 21.34 12.95 47.66
C SER A 10 20.09 12.15 48.03
N GLY A 11 20.16 11.25 49.03
CA GLY A 11 19.07 10.34 49.41
C GLY A 11 18.90 9.12 48.52
N SER A 12 19.71 8.99 47.46
CA SER A 12 19.74 7.77 46.62
C SER A 12 20.63 6.70 47.27
N TYR A 13 20.46 5.45 46.82
CA TYR A 13 21.34 4.35 47.18
C TYR A 13 22.16 3.92 45.98
N SER A 14 23.49 3.85 46.12
CA SER A 14 24.39 3.27 45.11
C SER A 14 24.68 1.81 45.42
N VAL A 15 24.77 0.99 44.35
CA VAL A 15 25.12 -0.43 44.40
C VAL A 15 26.53 -0.62 43.87
N GLN A 16 27.38 -1.21 44.68
CA GLN A 16 28.80 -1.43 44.37
C GLN A 16 29.20 -2.87 44.57
N LEU A 17 30.09 -3.35 43.71
CA LEU A 17 30.74 -4.63 43.83
C LEU A 17 32.09 -4.44 44.51
N ILE A 18 32.29 -5.10 45.66
CA ILE A 18 33.43 -4.95 46.53
C ILE A 18 34.23 -6.25 46.61
N GLU A 19 35.52 -6.15 46.52
CA GLU A 19 36.45 -7.24 46.80
C GLU A 19 37.16 -6.95 48.15
N LYS A 20 37.26 -7.99 48.95
CA LYS A 20 38.03 -7.90 50.20
C LYS A 20 39.46 -8.39 49.91
N VAL A 21 40.41 -7.47 50.00
CA VAL A 21 41.84 -7.76 49.83
C VAL A 21 42.52 -7.53 51.18
N GLY A 22 42.80 -8.65 51.90
CA GLY A 22 43.26 -8.58 53.28
C GLY A 22 42.26 -7.91 54.23
N ARG A 23 42.67 -6.85 54.94
CA ARG A 23 41.81 -6.07 55.83
C ARG A 23 41.14 -4.86 55.16
N LYS A 24 41.38 -4.61 53.85
CA LYS A 24 40.83 -3.48 53.12
C LYS A 24 39.75 -3.91 52.09
N ASN A 25 38.71 -3.08 51.92
CA ASN A 25 37.68 -3.25 50.93
C ASN A 25 38.02 -2.43 49.67
N ARG A 26 38.14 -3.09 48.50
CA ARG A 26 38.40 -2.45 47.23
C ARG A 26 37.11 -2.45 46.40
N VAL A 27 36.69 -1.29 45.90
CA VAL A 27 35.56 -1.21 44.94
C VAL A 27 36.05 -1.65 43.59
N ILE A 28 35.44 -2.73 43.02
CA ILE A 28 35.71 -3.23 41.69
C ILE A 28 34.90 -2.45 40.65
N LYS A 29 33.59 -2.28 40.95
CA LYS A 29 32.66 -1.63 40.00
C LYS A 29 31.50 -0.99 40.77
N THR A 30 31.07 0.18 40.33
CA THR A 30 29.82 0.81 40.77
C THR A 30 28.78 0.59 39.64
N LEU A 31 27.65 -0.07 39.96
CA LEU A 31 26.63 -0.44 39.00
C LEU A 31 25.66 0.72 38.70
N GLY A 32 25.49 1.62 39.65
CA GLY A 32 24.60 2.77 39.51
C GLY A 32 24.00 3.19 40.86
N SER A 33 23.08 4.14 40.84
CA SER A 33 22.32 4.58 42.00
C SER A 33 20.83 4.78 41.65
N SER A 34 19.95 4.51 42.64
CA SER A 34 18.49 4.73 42.49
C SER A 34 17.89 5.28 43.78
N LYS A 35 16.79 6.05 43.64
CA LYS A 35 15.96 6.50 44.75
C LYS A 35 14.75 5.59 44.99
N THR A 36 14.39 4.73 44.03
CA THR A 36 13.23 3.84 44.10
C THR A 36 13.66 2.42 44.47
N GLU A 37 12.78 1.68 45.15
CA GLU A 37 13.04 0.28 45.52
C GLU A 37 13.18 -0.61 44.30
N ASP A 38 12.33 -0.42 43.27
CA ASP A 38 12.40 -1.17 42.03
C ASP A 38 13.72 -0.96 41.29
N GLY A 39 14.17 0.30 41.18
CA GLY A 39 15.45 0.62 40.57
C GLY A 39 16.64 0.03 41.36
N LEU A 40 16.52 -0.08 42.68
CA LEU A 40 17.50 -0.76 43.54
C LEU A 40 17.50 -2.27 43.33
N ALA A 41 16.33 -2.88 43.22
CA ALA A 41 16.20 -4.32 42.92
C ALA A 41 16.88 -4.69 41.58
N ILE A 42 16.67 -3.85 40.53
CA ILE A 42 17.33 -4.00 39.25
C ILE A 42 18.86 -3.92 39.40
N LEU A 43 19.38 -2.87 40.07
CA LEU A 43 20.82 -2.72 40.26
C LEU A 43 21.45 -3.84 41.11
N MET A 44 20.72 -4.34 42.10
CA MET A 44 21.16 -5.50 42.92
C MET A 44 21.23 -6.77 42.08
N ASN A 45 20.25 -7.02 41.18
CA ASN A 45 20.31 -8.15 40.28
C ASN A 45 21.48 -8.02 39.28
N GLN A 46 21.68 -6.84 38.69
CA GLN A 46 22.86 -6.57 37.86
C GLN A 46 24.18 -6.83 38.59
N ALA A 47 24.27 -6.40 39.88
CA ALA A 47 25.45 -6.64 40.68
C ALA A 47 25.69 -8.14 40.96
N LYS A 48 24.63 -8.93 41.19
CA LYS A 48 24.75 -10.40 41.36
C LYS A 48 25.28 -11.05 40.09
N LEU A 49 24.78 -10.64 38.91
CA LEU A 49 25.21 -11.15 37.61
C LEU A 49 26.68 -10.80 37.32
N GLU A 50 27.07 -9.55 37.56
CA GLU A 50 28.45 -9.12 37.38
C GLU A 50 29.42 -9.81 38.36
N MET A 51 28.97 -10.05 39.58
CA MET A 51 29.73 -10.82 40.57
C MET A 51 29.97 -12.26 40.12
N SER A 52 28.93 -12.91 39.56
CA SER A 52 29.03 -14.25 38.98
C SER A 52 29.98 -14.32 37.77
N ARG A 53 29.98 -13.27 36.94
CA ARG A 53 30.92 -13.12 35.81
C ARG A 53 32.36 -13.02 36.23
N ILE A 54 32.65 -12.26 37.28
CA ILE A 54 34.02 -12.02 37.76
C ILE A 54 34.55 -13.20 38.60
N GLN A 55 33.64 -13.93 39.27
CA GLN A 55 34.00 -15.08 40.11
C GLN A 55 34.11 -16.37 39.35
N SER A 56 34.45 -16.40 38.05
CA SER A 56 34.61 -17.57 37.20
C SER A 56 35.42 -18.73 37.89
N GLN A 57 34.90 -19.24 39.01
CA GLN A 57 35.30 -20.55 39.53
C GLN A 57 34.34 -21.58 38.97
N PRO A 58 34.84 -22.71 38.39
CA PRO A 58 33.97 -23.83 38.05
C PRO A 58 33.31 -24.30 39.35
N SER A 59 31.98 -24.05 39.42
CA SER A 59 31.15 -24.52 40.53
C SER A 59 31.19 -26.03 40.54
N LEU A 60 31.69 -26.65 41.58
CA LEU A 60 31.66 -28.10 41.87
C LEU A 60 30.22 -28.62 42.08
N PHE A 61 29.23 -27.74 42.09
CA PHE A 61 27.83 -28.11 42.14
C PHE A 61 27.32 -28.35 40.71
N LYS A 62 26.86 -29.56 40.45
CA LYS A 62 26.10 -29.89 39.24
C LYS A 62 24.94 -28.87 39.13
N HIS A 63 25.07 -27.91 38.22
CA HIS A 63 23.95 -27.07 37.84
C HIS A 63 22.87 -28.01 37.27
N THR A 64 21.72 -28.09 37.93
CA THR A 64 20.57 -28.76 37.33
C THR A 64 20.27 -28.01 36.04
N GLN A 65 19.80 -28.72 35.00
CA GLN A 65 19.40 -28.10 33.72
C GLN A 65 18.48 -26.90 33.94
N ASP A 66 17.57 -26.99 34.92
CA ASP A 66 16.67 -25.88 35.28
C ASP A 66 17.42 -24.65 35.84
N GLY A 67 18.50 -24.86 36.58
CA GLY A 67 19.34 -23.77 37.10
C GLY A 67 20.06 -23.03 35.97
N MET A 68 20.59 -23.75 34.98
CA MET A 68 21.22 -23.16 33.79
C MET A 68 20.18 -22.39 32.95
N ILE A 69 19.02 -22.97 32.70
CA ILE A 69 17.92 -22.32 31.95
C ILE A 69 17.48 -21.03 32.67
N LYS A 70 17.27 -21.06 33.99
CA LYS A 70 16.92 -19.87 34.77
C LYS A 70 18.00 -18.79 34.71
N SER A 71 19.27 -19.15 34.73
CA SER A 71 20.38 -18.20 34.59
C SER A 71 20.38 -17.53 33.21
N VAL A 72 20.21 -18.30 32.14
CA VAL A 72 20.13 -17.77 30.77
C VAL A 72 18.93 -16.86 30.59
N LEU A 73 17.75 -17.29 31.03
CA LEU A 73 16.51 -16.49 30.94
C LEU A 73 16.59 -15.21 31.79
N GLY A 74 17.25 -15.26 32.93
CA GLY A 74 17.49 -14.09 33.78
C GLY A 74 18.42 -13.04 33.16
N LEU A 75 19.18 -13.40 32.13
CA LEU A 75 20.04 -12.50 31.35
C LEU A 75 19.31 -11.82 30.18
N VAL A 76 18.19 -12.38 29.74
CA VAL A 76 17.43 -11.86 28.61
C VAL A 76 16.63 -10.63 29.03
N SER A 77 16.85 -9.54 28.34
CA SER A 77 16.10 -8.29 28.50
C SER A 77 15.07 -8.09 27.39
N ASN A 78 14.15 -7.16 27.56
CA ASN A 78 13.23 -6.79 26.46
C ASN A 78 13.96 -6.28 25.22
N ALA A 79 15.17 -5.74 25.36
CA ALA A 79 16.00 -5.28 24.25
C ALA A 79 16.58 -6.45 23.43
N ASP A 80 16.59 -7.67 23.98
CA ASP A 80 17.09 -8.86 23.29
C ASP A 80 15.99 -9.57 22.47
N ILE A 81 14.74 -9.13 22.61
CA ILE A 81 13.59 -9.69 21.86
C ILE A 81 13.38 -8.87 20.59
N SER A 82 13.31 -9.55 19.45
CA SER A 82 13.02 -8.93 18.15
C SER A 82 12.05 -9.77 17.32
N ILE A 83 11.48 -9.16 16.26
CA ILE A 83 10.55 -9.83 15.36
C ILE A 83 11.34 -10.40 14.18
N ALA A 84 11.34 -11.71 14.03
CA ALA A 84 12.01 -12.42 12.93
C ALA A 84 11.16 -12.51 11.65
N GLY A 85 9.83 -12.56 11.81
CA GLY A 85 8.87 -12.78 10.72
C GLY A 85 9.04 -11.85 9.51
N PRO A 86 9.32 -10.55 9.67
CA PRO A 86 9.58 -9.64 8.56
C PRO A 86 10.66 -10.13 7.61
N ASN A 87 11.76 -10.61 8.14
CA ASN A 87 12.87 -11.12 7.35
C ASN A 87 12.63 -12.54 6.82
N LEU A 88 12.02 -13.41 7.62
CA LEU A 88 11.73 -14.79 7.24
C LEU A 88 10.70 -14.91 6.12
N VAL A 89 9.76 -13.98 6.02
CA VAL A 89 8.66 -14.00 5.05
C VAL A 89 8.85 -12.93 3.99
N ILE A 90 8.72 -11.67 4.38
CA ILE A 90 8.71 -10.54 3.44
C ILE A 90 10.10 -10.32 2.84
N GLY A 91 11.15 -10.45 3.67
CA GLY A 91 12.53 -10.33 3.21
C GLY A 91 12.88 -11.35 2.12
N LYS A 92 12.46 -12.60 2.27
CA LYS A 92 12.67 -13.62 1.22
C LYS A 92 11.96 -13.31 -0.08
N ILE A 93 10.74 -12.77 -0.02
CA ILE A 93 10.00 -12.36 -1.21
C ILE A 93 10.70 -11.18 -1.88
N TYR A 94 11.17 -10.21 -1.10
CA TYR A 94 11.95 -9.09 -1.56
C TYR A 94 13.21 -9.54 -2.33
N ASP A 95 13.96 -10.49 -1.77
CA ASP A 95 15.16 -11.04 -2.38
C ASP A 95 14.81 -11.85 -3.65
N LYS A 96 13.76 -12.66 -3.62
CA LYS A 96 13.29 -13.44 -4.76
C LYS A 96 12.89 -12.58 -5.96
N ILE A 97 12.34 -11.39 -5.72
CA ILE A 97 12.05 -10.41 -6.79
C ILE A 97 13.35 -9.86 -7.37
N GLY A 98 14.43 -9.80 -6.59
CA GLY A 98 15.76 -9.33 -6.99
C GLY A 98 16.10 -7.92 -6.51
N TYR A 99 15.39 -7.41 -5.51
CA TYR A 99 15.68 -6.09 -4.93
C TYR A 99 16.93 -6.07 -4.04
N ASP A 100 17.46 -7.23 -3.67
CA ASP A 100 18.76 -7.41 -3.01
C ASP A 100 19.94 -6.92 -3.85
N ARG A 101 19.78 -6.81 -5.17
CA ARG A 101 20.78 -6.31 -6.13
C ARG A 101 20.95 -4.79 -6.14
N ILE A 102 20.13 -4.06 -5.40
CA ILE A 102 20.23 -2.61 -5.28
C ILE A 102 21.40 -2.27 -4.36
N GLU A 103 22.26 -1.32 -4.76
CA GLU A 103 23.54 -1.05 -4.10
C GLU A 103 23.45 -0.81 -2.59
N LEU A 104 22.51 0.00 -2.11
CA LEU A 104 22.23 0.17 -0.68
C LEU A 104 20.95 -0.57 -0.27
N SER A 105 20.85 -1.82 -0.67
CA SER A 105 19.66 -2.65 -0.47
C SER A 105 19.19 -2.72 0.98
N GLY A 106 20.07 -2.57 1.97
CA GLY A 106 19.72 -2.58 3.39
C GLY A 106 18.70 -1.50 3.77
N TYR A 107 18.98 -0.23 3.43
CA TYR A 107 18.03 0.86 3.69
C TYR A 107 16.72 0.68 2.93
N PHE A 108 16.81 0.31 1.65
CA PHE A 108 15.64 0.09 0.82
C PHE A 108 14.79 -1.05 1.36
N ARG A 109 15.43 -2.17 1.71
CA ARG A 109 14.80 -3.34 2.34
C ARG A 109 14.03 -2.95 3.60
N HIS A 110 14.66 -2.22 4.51
CA HIS A 110 14.00 -1.76 5.73
C HIS A 110 12.80 -0.87 5.46
N LEU A 111 12.91 0.07 4.51
CA LEU A 111 11.81 0.95 4.13
C LEU A 111 10.63 0.21 3.50
N VAL A 112 10.90 -0.75 2.61
CA VAL A 112 9.87 -1.56 1.93
C VAL A 112 9.18 -2.51 2.91
N ILE A 113 9.95 -3.25 3.71
CA ILE A 113 9.41 -4.20 4.69
C ILE A 113 8.61 -3.47 5.76
N SER A 114 9.13 -2.37 6.31
CA SER A 114 8.41 -1.56 7.29
C SER A 114 7.11 -0.97 6.71
N ARG A 115 7.10 -0.64 5.42
CA ARG A 115 5.89 -0.14 4.75
C ARG A 115 4.78 -1.18 4.69
N LEU A 116 5.12 -2.46 4.59
CA LEU A 116 4.16 -3.56 4.59
C LEU A 116 3.64 -3.88 6.00
N LEU A 117 4.51 -3.84 6.99
CA LEU A 117 4.19 -4.32 8.34
C LEU A 117 3.67 -3.21 9.26
N PHE A 118 4.35 -2.08 9.29
CA PHE A 118 4.08 -0.94 10.17
C PHE A 118 4.12 0.37 9.40
N PRO A 119 3.18 0.59 8.45
CA PRO A 119 3.18 1.77 7.62
C PRO A 119 3.01 3.05 8.46
N GLY A 120 4.00 3.95 8.40
CA GLY A 120 4.04 5.18 9.16
C GLY A 120 4.95 6.24 8.52
N SER A 121 5.19 7.33 9.28
CA SER A 121 6.21 8.33 8.93
C SER A 121 7.62 7.74 9.04
N LYS A 122 8.64 8.41 8.51
CA LYS A 122 10.03 7.93 8.62
C LYS A 122 10.50 7.91 10.07
N LEU A 123 10.05 8.85 10.91
CA LEU A 123 10.31 8.84 12.34
C LEU A 123 9.74 7.56 13.00
N LYS A 124 8.48 7.21 12.72
CA LYS A 124 7.88 5.97 13.22
C LYS A 124 8.56 4.71 12.65
N THR A 125 9.10 4.79 11.43
CA THR A 125 9.87 3.68 10.85
C THR A 125 11.17 3.44 11.61
N VAL A 126 11.90 4.50 11.96
CA VAL A 126 13.13 4.41 12.78
C VAL A 126 12.82 3.83 14.16
N ASP A 127 11.78 4.33 14.82
CA ASP A 127 11.35 3.81 16.13
C ASP A 127 10.97 2.32 16.06
N TYR A 128 10.24 1.92 15.02
CA TYR A 128 9.91 0.51 14.78
C TYR A 128 11.16 -0.36 14.54
N LEU A 129 12.09 0.09 13.72
CA LEU A 129 13.33 -0.65 13.43
C LEU A 129 14.17 -0.82 14.70
N PHE A 130 14.29 0.23 15.49
CA PHE A 130 15.02 0.18 16.75
C PHE A 130 14.37 -0.78 17.75
N ARG A 131 13.07 -0.61 18.05
CA ARG A 131 12.40 -1.37 19.11
C ARG A 131 12.15 -2.83 18.75
N PHE A 132 11.80 -3.11 17.48
CA PHE A 132 11.33 -4.45 17.09
C PHE A 132 12.29 -5.21 16.19
N GLN A 133 13.27 -4.54 15.59
CA GLN A 133 14.26 -5.18 14.71
C GLN A 133 15.68 -5.08 15.25
N GLN A 134 15.91 -4.33 16.34
CA GLN A 134 17.23 -4.03 16.90
C GLN A 134 18.17 -3.37 15.87
N ILE A 135 17.60 -2.53 15.01
CA ILE A 135 18.32 -1.81 13.96
C ILE A 135 18.33 -0.34 14.32
N GLU A 136 19.51 0.20 14.58
CA GLU A 136 19.72 1.60 14.89
C GLU A 136 19.99 2.40 13.62
N LEU A 137 19.09 3.29 13.28
CA LEU A 137 19.19 4.21 12.14
C LEU A 137 18.72 5.60 12.56
N SER A 138 19.33 6.64 12.01
CA SER A 138 18.82 8.00 12.17
C SER A 138 17.79 8.35 11.12
N VAL A 139 16.86 9.26 11.43
CA VAL A 139 15.88 9.77 10.46
C VAL A 139 16.60 10.47 9.31
N ASP A 140 17.70 11.18 9.61
CA ASP A 140 18.49 11.89 8.61
C ASP A 140 19.17 10.93 7.62
N SER A 141 19.66 9.77 8.09
CA SER A 141 20.22 8.75 7.21
C SER A 141 19.17 8.20 6.25
N LEU A 142 17.91 8.01 6.71
CA LEU A 142 16.81 7.61 5.83
C LEU A 142 16.46 8.70 4.80
N TYR A 143 16.47 9.98 5.18
CA TYR A 143 16.22 11.06 4.23
C TYR A 143 17.34 11.19 3.18
N LYS A 144 18.61 11.08 3.60
CA LYS A 144 19.76 11.04 2.66
C LYS A 144 19.65 9.84 1.71
N TYR A 145 19.24 8.69 2.25
CA TYR A 145 18.99 7.52 1.41
C TYR A 145 17.83 7.74 0.42
N MET A 146 16.72 8.35 0.84
CA MET A 146 15.61 8.66 -0.07
C MET A 146 16.04 9.61 -1.21
N ASP A 147 16.91 10.58 -0.92
CA ASP A 147 17.47 11.45 -1.94
C ASP A 147 18.34 10.67 -2.93
N LYS A 148 19.15 9.69 -2.46
CA LYS A 148 19.93 8.78 -3.32
C LYS A 148 19.05 7.82 -4.12
N LEU A 149 18.01 7.25 -3.49
CA LEU A 149 17.03 6.38 -4.17
C LEU A 149 16.41 7.08 -5.36
N HIS A 150 15.97 8.33 -5.20
CA HIS A 150 15.40 9.13 -6.29
C HIS A 150 16.39 9.35 -7.43
N SER A 151 17.61 9.79 -7.13
CA SER A 151 18.58 10.24 -8.13
C SER A 151 19.30 9.10 -8.86
N LYS A 152 19.53 7.96 -8.20
CA LYS A 152 20.37 6.88 -8.71
C LYS A 152 19.66 5.53 -8.87
N GLU A 153 18.84 5.13 -7.92
CA GLU A 153 18.36 3.74 -7.79
C GLU A 153 16.93 3.53 -8.30
N LYS A 154 16.09 4.57 -8.34
CA LYS A 154 14.68 4.48 -8.74
C LYS A 154 14.47 3.74 -10.05
N SER A 155 15.29 4.04 -11.05
CA SER A 155 15.18 3.40 -12.38
C SER A 155 15.49 1.91 -12.32
N GLN A 156 16.48 1.50 -11.52
CA GLN A 156 16.83 0.10 -11.30
C GLN A 156 15.70 -0.64 -10.57
N VAL A 157 15.12 -0.02 -9.53
CA VAL A 157 13.96 -0.57 -8.79
C VAL A 157 12.78 -0.83 -9.73
N GLU A 158 12.46 0.14 -10.59
CA GLU A 158 11.37 0.00 -11.55
C GLU A 158 11.67 -1.07 -12.60
N GLN A 159 12.93 -1.20 -13.04
CA GLN A 159 13.35 -2.25 -13.96
C GLN A 159 13.23 -3.65 -13.34
N ILE A 160 13.68 -3.83 -12.10
CA ILE A 160 13.53 -5.10 -11.37
C ILE A 160 12.06 -5.48 -11.25
N THR A 161 11.21 -4.53 -10.84
CA THR A 161 9.77 -4.75 -10.71
C THR A 161 9.14 -5.18 -12.03
N PHE A 162 9.50 -4.49 -13.12
CA PHE A 162 9.02 -4.80 -14.46
C PHE A 162 9.45 -6.19 -14.93
N GLN A 163 10.73 -6.53 -14.79
CA GLN A 163 11.27 -7.83 -15.19
C GLN A 163 10.61 -8.98 -14.42
N HIS A 164 10.42 -8.81 -13.11
CA HIS A 164 9.69 -9.79 -12.31
C HIS A 164 8.25 -9.96 -12.80
N THR A 165 7.53 -8.86 -13.06
CA THR A 165 6.17 -8.91 -13.61
C THR A 165 6.14 -9.60 -14.98
N LEU A 166 7.11 -9.30 -15.85
CA LEU A 166 7.22 -9.91 -17.19
C LEU A 166 7.43 -11.43 -17.08
N GLN A 167 8.29 -11.89 -16.17
CA GLN A 167 8.49 -13.32 -15.90
C GLN A 167 7.20 -14.00 -15.44
N ILE A 168 6.45 -13.41 -14.52
CA ILE A 168 5.17 -13.94 -14.05
C ILE A 168 4.17 -14.04 -15.20
N LEU A 169 4.14 -13.05 -16.09
CA LEU A 169 3.28 -13.00 -17.28
C LEU A 169 3.85 -13.77 -18.48
N LYS A 170 4.81 -14.68 -18.25
CA LYS A 170 5.40 -15.57 -19.24
C LYS A 170 6.03 -14.84 -20.43
N GLY A 171 6.68 -13.72 -20.18
CA GLY A 171 7.41 -12.94 -21.18
C GLY A 171 6.55 -12.03 -22.07
N LYS A 172 5.21 -11.97 -21.87
CA LYS A 172 4.32 -11.16 -22.69
C LYS A 172 3.32 -10.36 -21.84
N ILE A 173 3.22 -9.06 -22.10
CA ILE A 173 2.20 -8.19 -21.53
C ILE A 173 1.14 -7.93 -22.58
N SER A 174 0.09 -8.73 -22.58
CA SER A 174 -0.99 -8.64 -23.60
C SER A 174 -2.00 -7.54 -23.29
N VAL A 175 -2.26 -7.30 -22.01
CA VAL A 175 -3.26 -6.33 -21.54
C VAL A 175 -2.68 -5.53 -20.39
N VAL A 176 -2.92 -4.23 -20.38
CA VAL A 176 -2.59 -3.33 -19.28
C VAL A 176 -3.84 -2.60 -18.79
N PHE A 177 -3.93 -2.42 -17.50
CA PHE A 177 -4.96 -1.62 -16.86
C PHE A 177 -4.34 -0.32 -16.40
N TYR A 178 -4.96 0.79 -16.75
CA TYR A 178 -4.54 2.12 -16.34
C TYR A 178 -5.66 2.85 -15.61
N ASP A 179 -5.31 3.47 -14.50
CA ASP A 179 -6.16 4.42 -13.78
C ASP A 179 -5.31 5.43 -13.01
N MET A 180 -5.95 6.49 -12.55
CA MET A 180 -5.35 7.57 -11.81
C MET A 180 -5.96 7.78 -10.43
N THR A 181 -5.11 8.23 -9.52
CA THR A 181 -5.53 8.65 -8.19
C THR A 181 -4.87 9.96 -7.77
N THR A 182 -5.50 10.64 -6.83
CA THR A 182 -5.00 11.85 -6.19
C THR A 182 -4.31 11.51 -4.87
N LEU A 183 -3.15 12.10 -4.64
CA LEU A 183 -2.43 12.04 -3.37
C LEU A 183 -2.33 13.47 -2.84
N TYR A 184 -3.02 13.77 -1.75
CA TYR A 184 -3.05 15.09 -1.16
C TYR A 184 -2.01 15.24 -0.04
N PHE A 185 -1.68 16.50 0.24
CA PHE A 185 -0.77 16.90 1.30
C PHE A 185 -1.54 17.69 2.36
N GLU A 186 -1.19 17.50 3.61
CA GLU A 186 -1.75 18.24 4.75
C GLU A 186 -0.96 19.56 4.94
N ILE A 187 -0.95 20.39 3.90
CA ILE A 187 -0.30 21.71 3.84
C ILE A 187 -1.16 22.65 3.02
N ASP A 188 -0.98 23.95 3.19
CA ASP A 188 -1.73 24.99 2.48
C ASP A 188 -0.99 25.59 1.28
N GLN A 189 0.35 25.50 1.25
CA GLN A 189 1.16 26.10 0.21
C GLN A 189 1.30 25.18 -1.01
N GLU A 190 1.11 25.77 -2.18
CA GLU A 190 1.38 25.15 -3.49
C GLU A 190 2.81 25.42 -3.94
N ASP A 191 3.32 24.55 -4.80
CA ASP A 191 4.53 24.74 -5.57
C ASP A 191 4.32 24.26 -7.01
N ASP A 192 5.36 24.20 -7.84
CA ASP A 192 5.22 23.79 -9.25
C ASP A 192 4.79 22.33 -9.41
N PHE A 193 4.98 21.50 -8.41
CA PHE A 193 4.64 20.09 -8.42
C PHE A 193 3.33 19.80 -7.68
N ARG A 194 3.16 20.41 -6.50
CA ARG A 194 1.97 20.22 -5.65
C ARG A 194 0.97 21.34 -5.90
N LYS A 195 -0.01 21.08 -6.74
CA LYS A 195 -1.06 22.04 -7.13
C LYS A 195 -2.42 21.63 -6.58
N ARG A 196 -3.26 22.59 -6.27
CA ARG A 196 -4.68 22.33 -6.01
C ARG A 196 -5.37 21.87 -7.28
N GLY A 197 -6.39 21.02 -7.14
CA GLY A 197 -7.11 20.51 -8.28
C GLY A 197 -8.28 19.63 -7.91
N PHE A 198 -8.88 19.01 -8.89
CA PHE A 198 -10.00 18.10 -8.64
C PHE A 198 -9.52 16.88 -7.86
N SER A 199 -10.18 16.63 -6.73
CA SER A 199 -9.94 15.45 -5.88
C SER A 199 -11.21 14.61 -5.79
N LYS A 200 -11.10 13.32 -6.12
CA LYS A 200 -12.18 12.33 -5.95
C LYS A 200 -12.54 12.11 -4.46
N ASP A 201 -11.65 12.49 -3.56
CA ASP A 201 -11.79 12.33 -2.10
C ASP A 201 -12.33 13.61 -1.40
N GLY A 202 -12.74 14.63 -2.17
CA GLY A 202 -13.28 15.89 -1.65
C GLY A 202 -12.24 16.87 -1.08
N LYS A 203 -10.94 16.54 -1.17
CA LYS A 203 -9.82 17.37 -0.68
C LYS A 203 -9.36 18.38 -1.73
N HIS A 204 -10.29 19.21 -2.22
CA HIS A 204 -10.01 20.18 -3.30
C HIS A 204 -9.14 21.36 -2.86
N GLN A 205 -9.15 21.69 -1.58
CA GLN A 205 -8.38 22.80 -1.00
C GLN A 205 -6.93 22.40 -0.68
N ASN A 206 -6.64 21.11 -0.59
CA ASN A 206 -5.31 20.63 -0.29
C ASN A 206 -4.46 20.54 -1.57
N PRO A 207 -3.19 21.02 -1.56
CA PRO A 207 -2.22 20.71 -2.59
C PRO A 207 -2.10 19.20 -2.78
N GLN A 208 -1.97 18.76 -4.00
CA GLN A 208 -1.99 17.36 -4.38
C GLN A 208 -1.06 17.08 -5.55
N VAL A 209 -0.74 15.81 -5.75
CA VAL A 209 -0.15 15.27 -6.97
C VAL A 209 -1.05 14.16 -7.50
N LYS A 210 -0.93 13.86 -8.78
CA LYS A 210 -1.67 12.77 -9.39
C LYS A 210 -0.74 11.61 -9.70
N LEU A 211 -1.16 10.42 -9.30
CA LEU A 211 -0.43 9.18 -9.53
C LEU A 211 -1.20 8.32 -10.54
N GLY A 212 -0.62 8.12 -11.71
CA GLY A 212 -1.07 7.14 -12.68
C GLY A 212 -0.33 5.82 -12.48
N ILE A 213 -1.04 4.71 -12.35
CA ILE A 213 -0.45 3.38 -12.23
C ILE A 213 -0.85 2.54 -13.43
N ILE A 214 0.09 1.74 -13.92
CA ILE A 214 -0.17 0.67 -14.87
C ILE A 214 0.07 -0.67 -14.19
N VAL A 215 -0.92 -1.56 -14.28
CA VAL A 215 -0.80 -2.95 -13.87
C VAL A 215 -1.14 -3.87 -15.02
N GLY A 216 -0.51 -5.02 -15.05
CA GLY A 216 -0.84 -6.09 -15.97
C GLY A 216 -1.98 -6.98 -15.47
N GLU A 217 -2.15 -8.12 -16.10
CA GLU A 217 -3.11 -9.14 -15.70
C GLU A 217 -2.93 -9.50 -14.22
N SER A 218 -4.02 -9.79 -13.54
CA SER A 218 -4.07 -10.09 -12.11
C SER A 218 -3.55 -8.97 -11.19
N GLY A 219 -3.34 -7.75 -11.72
CA GLY A 219 -2.92 -6.58 -10.94
C GLY A 219 -1.43 -6.52 -10.63
N TYR A 220 -0.57 -7.21 -11.39
CA TYR A 220 0.88 -7.09 -11.22
C TYR A 220 1.38 -5.71 -11.66
N PRO A 221 2.21 -5.03 -10.85
CA PRO A 221 2.70 -3.70 -11.16
C PRO A 221 3.64 -3.73 -12.36
N ILE A 222 3.41 -2.82 -13.32
CA ILE A 222 4.27 -2.62 -14.49
C ILE A 222 5.05 -1.33 -14.35
N GLY A 223 4.37 -0.25 -13.96
CA GLY A 223 4.98 1.05 -13.82
C GLY A 223 3.99 2.08 -13.29
N TYR A 224 4.51 3.26 -13.01
CA TYR A 224 3.73 4.41 -12.58
C TYR A 224 4.32 5.71 -13.11
N ASN A 225 3.51 6.77 -13.11
CA ASN A 225 3.98 8.12 -13.35
C ASN A 225 3.30 9.09 -12.38
N ILE A 226 4.00 10.19 -12.09
CA ILE A 226 3.53 11.22 -11.18
C ILE A 226 3.36 12.50 -11.97
N PHE A 227 2.22 13.15 -11.80
CA PHE A 227 1.86 14.40 -12.45
C PHE A 227 1.57 15.48 -11.43
N GLU A 228 1.72 16.73 -11.81
CA GLU A 228 1.29 17.84 -10.97
C GLU A 228 -0.22 17.76 -10.65
N GLY A 229 -0.63 18.34 -9.52
CA GLY A 229 -1.99 18.18 -8.99
C GLY A 229 -3.09 18.75 -9.88
N SER A 230 -2.81 19.78 -10.68
CA SER A 230 -3.76 20.41 -11.60
C SER A 230 -3.98 19.65 -12.89
N THR A 231 -3.07 18.70 -13.26
CA THR A 231 -3.15 17.95 -14.53
C THR A 231 -4.51 17.28 -14.70
N PHE A 232 -5.16 17.49 -15.85
CA PHE A 232 -6.42 16.81 -16.16
C PHE A 232 -6.19 15.32 -16.47
N GLU A 233 -6.98 14.45 -15.84
CA GLU A 233 -6.82 12.96 -15.99
C GLU A 233 -6.77 12.50 -17.44
N GLY A 234 -7.55 13.16 -18.32
CA GLY A 234 -7.57 12.83 -19.74
C GLY A 234 -6.27 13.07 -20.50
N HIS A 235 -5.31 13.79 -19.92
CA HIS A 235 -4.02 14.08 -20.58
C HIS A 235 -2.89 13.16 -20.13
N THR A 236 -3.14 12.24 -19.24
CA THR A 236 -2.10 11.44 -18.57
C THR A 236 -1.87 10.08 -19.20
N LEU A 237 -2.89 9.50 -19.85
CA LEU A 237 -2.85 8.14 -20.40
C LEU A 237 -1.71 7.95 -21.42
N ILE A 238 -1.63 8.81 -22.43
CA ILE A 238 -0.66 8.66 -23.51
C ILE A 238 0.78 8.84 -23.00
N PRO A 239 1.12 9.92 -22.25
CA PRO A 239 2.47 10.08 -21.70
C PRO A 239 2.94 8.87 -20.88
N VAL A 240 2.05 8.27 -20.07
CA VAL A 240 2.42 7.09 -19.27
C VAL A 240 2.69 5.88 -20.15
N LEU A 241 1.84 5.63 -21.15
CA LEU A 241 2.02 4.51 -22.07
C LEU A 241 3.31 4.63 -22.89
N GLU A 242 3.61 5.82 -23.40
CA GLU A 242 4.83 6.10 -24.17
C GLU A 242 6.08 5.97 -23.29
N GLN A 243 6.06 6.54 -22.10
CA GLN A 243 7.18 6.44 -21.17
C GLN A 243 7.48 4.97 -20.82
N ILE A 244 6.45 4.17 -20.50
CA ILE A 244 6.63 2.77 -20.15
C ILE A 244 7.04 1.93 -21.35
N SER A 245 6.44 2.15 -22.53
CA SER A 245 6.84 1.47 -23.76
C SER A 245 8.29 1.77 -24.13
N ASN A 246 8.72 3.02 -24.03
CA ASN A 246 10.10 3.43 -24.34
C ASN A 246 11.10 2.89 -23.32
N LYS A 247 10.74 2.96 -22.03
CA LYS A 247 11.60 2.49 -20.92
C LYS A 247 11.84 0.99 -20.95
N PHE A 248 10.79 0.21 -21.21
CA PHE A 248 10.82 -1.25 -21.08
C PHE A 248 10.78 -1.99 -22.42
N LYS A 249 10.74 -1.26 -23.54
CA LYS A 249 10.69 -1.83 -24.91
C LYS A 249 9.57 -2.88 -25.08
N ILE A 250 8.38 -2.60 -24.51
CA ILE A 250 7.24 -3.53 -24.61
C ILE A 250 6.52 -3.35 -25.94
N GLU A 251 6.06 -4.47 -26.54
CA GLU A 251 5.05 -4.44 -27.60
C GLU A 251 3.77 -3.76 -27.08
N LYS A 252 3.05 -3.08 -28.00
CA LYS A 252 1.85 -2.31 -27.63
C LYS A 252 0.75 -3.20 -27.10
N PRO A 253 0.50 -3.20 -25.76
CA PRO A 253 -0.56 -4.01 -25.17
C PRO A 253 -1.94 -3.43 -25.47
N ILE A 254 -2.98 -4.20 -25.24
CA ILE A 254 -4.36 -3.69 -25.18
C ILE A 254 -4.50 -2.86 -23.89
N VAL A 255 -4.88 -1.59 -24.05
CA VAL A 255 -5.07 -0.66 -22.93
C VAL A 255 -6.51 -0.73 -22.44
N VAL A 256 -6.71 -1.08 -21.16
CA VAL A 256 -8.02 -1.09 -20.53
C VAL A 256 -8.09 0.04 -19.49
N ALA A 257 -9.11 0.91 -19.64
CA ALA A 257 -9.28 2.04 -18.74
C ALA A 257 -10.75 2.41 -18.54
N ASP A 258 -11.02 3.23 -17.51
CA ASP A 258 -12.39 3.61 -17.17
C ASP A 258 -12.97 4.65 -18.14
N ALA A 259 -14.27 4.96 -17.97
CA ALA A 259 -14.97 5.95 -18.79
C ALA A 259 -14.50 7.39 -18.53
N GLY A 260 -13.78 7.67 -17.44
CA GLY A 260 -13.19 8.97 -17.15
C GLY A 260 -12.15 9.37 -18.19
N LEU A 261 -11.40 8.38 -18.68
CA LEU A 261 -10.36 8.56 -19.69
C LEU A 261 -10.87 8.52 -21.14
N LEU A 262 -12.17 8.27 -21.34
CA LEU A 262 -12.82 8.29 -22.66
C LEU A 262 -13.04 9.73 -23.13
N SER A 263 -12.04 10.36 -23.72
CA SER A 263 -12.17 11.61 -24.48
C SER A 263 -11.90 11.37 -25.96
N LYS A 264 -12.46 12.20 -26.85
CA LYS A 264 -12.15 12.14 -28.28
C LYS A 264 -10.65 12.28 -28.53
N LYS A 265 -9.97 13.17 -27.80
CA LYS A 265 -8.51 13.38 -27.89
C LYS A 265 -7.74 12.11 -27.56
N ASN A 266 -8.10 11.41 -26.46
CA ASN A 266 -7.43 10.17 -26.06
C ASN A 266 -7.63 9.05 -27.08
N ILE A 267 -8.85 8.90 -27.61
CA ILE A 267 -9.14 7.90 -28.64
C ILE A 267 -8.29 8.14 -29.88
N ILE A 268 -8.28 9.39 -30.38
CA ILE A 268 -7.46 9.77 -31.56
C ILE A 268 -5.98 9.50 -31.29
N ALA A 269 -5.49 9.89 -30.10
CA ALA A 269 -4.09 9.70 -29.72
C ALA A 269 -3.71 8.21 -29.62
N LEU A 270 -4.58 7.36 -28.99
CA LEU A 270 -4.38 5.91 -28.95
C LEU A 270 -4.35 5.30 -30.36
N GLN A 271 -5.27 5.71 -31.24
CA GLN A 271 -5.34 5.24 -32.63
C GLN A 271 -4.12 5.68 -33.43
N LYS A 272 -3.72 6.96 -33.33
CA LYS A 272 -2.51 7.50 -33.99
C LYS A 272 -1.26 6.75 -33.53
N ALA A 273 -1.17 6.47 -32.23
CA ALA A 273 -0.09 5.68 -31.63
C ALA A 273 -0.24 4.18 -31.86
N LYS A 274 -1.26 3.72 -32.64
CA LYS A 274 -1.52 2.31 -32.97
C LYS A 274 -1.71 1.39 -31.75
N TYR A 275 -2.27 1.92 -30.63
CA TYR A 275 -2.69 1.09 -29.51
C TYR A 275 -4.07 0.48 -29.73
N GLN A 276 -4.24 -0.75 -29.31
CA GLN A 276 -5.55 -1.34 -29.10
C GLN A 276 -6.07 -0.94 -27.72
N TYR A 277 -7.38 -0.75 -27.59
CA TYR A 277 -7.97 -0.29 -26.33
C TYR A 277 -9.35 -0.89 -26.06
N ILE A 278 -9.71 -0.95 -24.78
CA ILE A 278 -11.04 -1.25 -24.26
C ILE A 278 -11.35 -0.18 -23.19
N LEU A 279 -12.27 0.73 -23.49
CA LEU A 279 -12.61 1.85 -22.61
C LEU A 279 -14.07 1.74 -22.18
N GLY A 280 -14.39 2.21 -20.95
CA GLY A 280 -15.78 2.34 -20.51
C GLY A 280 -16.56 3.32 -21.39
N GLY A 281 -17.66 2.87 -22.01
CA GLY A 281 -18.48 3.67 -22.93
C GLY A 281 -19.51 4.53 -22.22
N LYS A 282 -19.55 5.84 -22.51
CA LYS A 282 -20.61 6.78 -22.05
C LYS A 282 -21.81 6.73 -22.99
N ILE A 283 -22.51 5.59 -23.05
CA ILE A 283 -23.57 5.30 -24.03
C ILE A 283 -24.74 6.31 -24.04
N LYS A 284 -25.03 6.94 -22.89
CA LYS A 284 -26.05 8.00 -22.81
C LYS A 284 -25.64 9.30 -23.54
N ASN A 285 -24.31 9.48 -23.76
CA ASN A 285 -23.75 10.66 -24.42
C ASN A 285 -23.49 10.43 -25.92
N GLU A 286 -23.85 9.27 -26.46
CA GLU A 286 -23.73 8.96 -27.89
C GLU A 286 -24.78 9.71 -28.73
N SER A 287 -24.59 9.78 -30.04
CA SER A 287 -25.53 10.40 -30.96
C SER A 287 -26.94 9.82 -30.84
N ALA A 288 -27.98 10.60 -31.19
CA ALA A 288 -29.37 10.15 -31.14
C ALA A 288 -29.56 8.83 -31.89
N LYS A 289 -28.99 8.68 -33.09
CA LYS A 289 -29.02 7.45 -33.89
C LYS A 289 -28.48 6.22 -33.13
N ILE A 290 -27.37 6.38 -32.42
CA ILE A 290 -26.79 5.28 -31.63
C ILE A 290 -27.65 4.99 -30.40
N ARG A 291 -28.12 6.02 -29.70
CA ARG A 291 -29.00 5.85 -28.52
C ARG A 291 -30.29 5.13 -28.89
N THR A 292 -30.95 5.52 -29.98
CA THR A 292 -32.14 4.85 -30.48
C THR A 292 -31.84 3.39 -30.80
N LYS A 293 -30.70 3.10 -31.46
CA LYS A 293 -30.29 1.71 -31.79
C LYS A 293 -30.02 0.87 -30.51
N ILE A 294 -29.49 1.48 -29.43
CA ILE A 294 -29.30 0.78 -28.18
C ILE A 294 -30.63 0.43 -27.52
N LEU A 295 -31.61 1.35 -27.58
CA LEU A 295 -32.89 1.23 -26.90
C LEU A 295 -33.99 0.59 -27.78
N SER A 296 -33.72 0.29 -29.05
CA SER A 296 -34.73 -0.26 -30.01
C SER A 296 -35.22 -1.66 -29.63
N LYS A 297 -34.40 -2.44 -28.94
CA LYS A 297 -34.75 -3.79 -28.46
C LYS A 297 -34.19 -4.03 -27.09
N PRO A 298 -34.91 -4.77 -26.22
CA PRO A 298 -34.37 -5.19 -24.94
C PRO A 298 -33.06 -5.99 -25.12
N ILE A 299 -32.04 -5.63 -24.33
CA ILE A 299 -30.78 -6.37 -24.33
C ILE A 299 -30.88 -7.44 -23.24
N GLU A 300 -30.76 -8.71 -23.63
CA GLU A 300 -30.80 -9.81 -22.67
C GLU A 300 -29.46 -9.96 -21.91
N GLU A 301 -29.55 -10.49 -20.70
CA GLU A 301 -28.37 -10.86 -19.95
C GLU A 301 -27.57 -11.92 -20.74
N ASN A 302 -26.25 -11.74 -20.80
CA ASN A 302 -25.31 -12.57 -21.58
C ASN A 302 -25.38 -12.48 -23.11
N LYS A 303 -26.30 -11.68 -23.67
CA LYS A 303 -26.40 -11.43 -25.14
C LYS A 303 -26.08 -9.96 -25.48
N PRO A 304 -24.83 -9.52 -25.31
CA PRO A 304 -24.46 -8.12 -25.59
C PRO A 304 -24.61 -7.81 -27.07
N ILE A 305 -25.03 -6.58 -27.39
CA ILE A 305 -25.11 -6.07 -28.76
C ILE A 305 -23.82 -5.37 -29.18
N VAL A 306 -23.56 -5.30 -30.48
CA VAL A 306 -22.44 -4.56 -31.07
C VAL A 306 -22.95 -3.53 -32.05
N ILE A 307 -22.45 -2.32 -31.92
CA ILE A 307 -22.69 -1.21 -32.85
C ILE A 307 -21.35 -0.81 -33.46
N LYS A 308 -21.20 -0.95 -34.76
CA LYS A 308 -20.00 -0.47 -35.48
C LYS A 308 -20.05 1.05 -35.60
N LYS A 309 -18.90 1.71 -35.38
CA LYS A 309 -18.73 3.16 -35.47
C LYS A 309 -17.33 3.45 -36.01
N GLU A 310 -17.24 3.77 -37.31
CA GLU A 310 -15.95 4.03 -37.98
C GLU A 310 -14.87 2.98 -37.64
N ASN A 311 -13.77 3.37 -37.07
CA ASN A 311 -12.64 2.50 -36.74
C ASN A 311 -12.75 1.84 -35.33
N GLN A 312 -13.95 1.82 -34.75
CA GLN A 312 -14.19 1.25 -33.41
C GLN A 312 -15.57 0.59 -33.35
N LYS A 313 -15.81 -0.15 -32.30
CA LYS A 313 -17.12 -0.75 -31.99
C LYS A 313 -17.55 -0.39 -30.59
N ILE A 314 -18.85 -0.19 -30.41
CA ILE A 314 -19.50 -0.04 -29.10
C ILE A 314 -20.16 -1.36 -28.78
N ILE A 315 -19.79 -1.97 -27.66
CA ILE A 315 -20.45 -3.16 -27.13
C ILE A 315 -21.32 -2.70 -25.97
N VAL A 316 -22.58 -3.12 -25.94
CA VAL A 316 -23.50 -2.81 -24.84
C VAL A 316 -23.98 -4.11 -24.23
N SER A 317 -23.79 -4.25 -22.94
CA SER A 317 -24.26 -5.39 -22.14
C SER A 317 -25.34 -4.95 -21.16
N TYR A 318 -26.18 -5.90 -20.75
CA TYR A 318 -27.18 -5.73 -19.70
C TYR A 318 -26.89 -6.67 -18.53
N SER A 319 -27.23 -6.22 -17.31
CA SER A 319 -27.19 -7.05 -16.12
C SER A 319 -28.34 -6.71 -15.17
N LYS A 320 -29.12 -7.72 -14.78
CA LYS A 320 -30.23 -7.61 -13.82
C LYS A 320 -29.75 -7.04 -12.47
N LYS A 321 -28.59 -7.52 -11.98
CA LYS A 321 -28.01 -7.01 -10.72
C LYS A 321 -27.70 -5.51 -10.80
N ARG A 322 -27.16 -5.06 -11.96
CA ARG A 322 -26.86 -3.65 -12.18
C ARG A 322 -28.16 -2.84 -12.33
N ALA A 323 -29.17 -3.34 -13.05
CA ALA A 323 -30.45 -2.66 -13.20
C ALA A 323 -31.12 -2.41 -11.85
N LYS A 324 -31.14 -3.41 -10.96
CA LYS A 324 -31.67 -3.25 -9.60
C LYS A 324 -30.91 -2.17 -8.81
N LYS A 325 -29.58 -2.14 -8.93
CA LYS A 325 -28.75 -1.11 -8.29
C LYS A 325 -28.98 0.28 -8.87
N ASP A 326 -29.06 0.40 -10.20
CA ASP A 326 -29.24 1.68 -10.90
C ASP A 326 -30.61 2.26 -10.55
N ARG A 327 -31.68 1.44 -10.56
CA ARG A 327 -33.04 1.80 -10.12
C ARG A 327 -33.03 2.29 -8.67
N HIS A 328 -32.51 1.49 -7.74
CA HIS A 328 -32.44 1.89 -6.32
C HIS A 328 -31.71 3.21 -6.12
N ASN A 329 -30.57 3.42 -6.78
CA ASN A 329 -29.83 4.67 -6.70
C ASN A 329 -30.62 5.85 -7.28
N ARG A 330 -31.33 5.65 -8.39
CA ARG A 330 -32.16 6.67 -9.05
C ARG A 330 -33.32 7.08 -8.17
N GLU A 331 -34.07 6.12 -7.60
CA GLU A 331 -35.17 6.35 -6.65
C GLU A 331 -34.71 7.07 -5.40
N ARG A 332 -33.62 6.60 -4.78
CA ARG A 332 -33.01 7.25 -3.61
C ARG A 332 -32.53 8.67 -3.92
N GLY A 333 -32.09 8.92 -5.15
CA GLY A 333 -31.72 10.25 -5.63
C GLY A 333 -32.90 11.20 -5.69
N ILE A 334 -34.03 10.74 -6.22
CA ILE A 334 -35.28 11.52 -6.27
C ILE A 334 -35.78 11.82 -4.86
N GLN A 335 -35.91 10.85 -3.98
CA GLN A 335 -36.32 11.06 -2.58
C GLN A 335 -35.51 12.14 -1.88
N ARG A 336 -34.20 12.21 -2.14
CA ARG A 336 -33.35 13.28 -1.59
C ARG A 336 -33.66 14.66 -2.18
N LEU A 337 -33.99 14.71 -3.47
CA LEU A 337 -34.39 15.98 -4.11
C LEU A 337 -35.75 16.45 -3.63
N GLU A 338 -36.72 15.54 -3.50
CA GLU A 338 -38.06 15.82 -2.95
C GLU A 338 -37.97 16.41 -1.55
N LYS A 339 -37.17 15.75 -0.67
CA LYS A 339 -36.94 16.29 0.69
C LYS A 339 -36.29 17.67 0.69
N LYS A 340 -35.33 17.91 -0.23
CA LYS A 340 -34.71 19.26 -0.36
C LYS A 340 -35.68 20.31 -0.91
N LEU A 341 -36.57 19.91 -1.81
CA LEU A 341 -37.61 20.77 -2.36
C LEU A 341 -38.58 21.18 -1.27
N GLN A 342 -39.12 20.22 -0.48
CA GLN A 342 -40.01 20.46 0.64
C GLN A 342 -39.39 21.38 1.72
N THR A 343 -38.09 21.28 1.95
CA THR A 343 -37.38 22.12 2.95
C THR A 343 -36.89 23.45 2.40
N GLY A 344 -37.26 23.85 1.16
CA GLY A 344 -36.86 25.11 0.54
C GLY A 344 -35.35 25.28 0.31
N LYS A 345 -34.58 24.21 0.41
CA LYS A 345 -33.09 24.24 0.31
C LYS A 345 -32.54 24.23 -1.12
N LEU A 346 -33.41 24.27 -2.14
CA LEU A 346 -33.01 24.30 -3.53
C LEU A 346 -32.99 25.73 -4.05
N THR A 347 -31.92 26.07 -4.77
CA THR A 347 -31.77 27.36 -5.48
C THR A 347 -31.53 27.13 -6.95
N LYS A 348 -31.65 28.16 -7.80
CA LYS A 348 -31.36 28.09 -9.25
C LYS A 348 -29.98 27.52 -9.54
N ALA A 349 -28.99 27.76 -8.70
CA ALA A 349 -27.63 27.21 -8.82
C ALA A 349 -27.58 25.66 -8.72
N HIS A 350 -28.58 25.04 -8.13
CA HIS A 350 -28.67 23.58 -8.06
C HIS A 350 -29.15 22.95 -9.38
N ILE A 351 -29.72 23.71 -10.31
CA ILE A 351 -30.14 23.19 -11.61
C ILE A 351 -28.91 23.04 -12.50
N ASN A 352 -28.42 21.80 -12.59
CA ASN A 352 -27.27 21.47 -13.41
C ASN A 352 -27.30 19.97 -13.81
N ASN A 353 -26.46 19.56 -14.75
CA ASN A 353 -26.40 18.17 -15.22
C ASN A 353 -25.54 17.22 -14.35
N ARG A 354 -25.24 17.59 -13.09
CA ARG A 354 -24.38 16.79 -12.21
C ARG A 354 -25.21 15.92 -11.27
N GLY A 355 -24.91 14.65 -11.21
CA GLY A 355 -25.56 13.71 -10.30
C GLY A 355 -27.09 13.66 -10.49
N TYR A 356 -27.84 13.76 -9.39
CA TYR A 356 -29.31 13.78 -9.41
C TYR A 356 -29.88 15.17 -9.71
N ASN A 357 -29.10 16.24 -9.59
CA ASN A 357 -29.54 17.60 -9.91
C ASN A 357 -29.99 17.75 -11.39
N LYS A 358 -29.58 16.84 -12.27
CA LYS A 358 -30.05 16.75 -13.66
C LYS A 358 -31.57 16.57 -13.81
N TYR A 359 -32.25 16.11 -12.74
CA TYR A 359 -33.72 15.98 -12.71
C TYR A 359 -34.42 17.25 -12.15
N LEU A 360 -33.70 18.33 -11.86
CA LEU A 360 -34.29 19.61 -11.52
C LEU A 360 -34.55 20.43 -12.79
N LYS A 361 -35.72 21.06 -12.85
CA LYS A 361 -36.08 22.01 -13.89
C LYS A 361 -36.69 23.30 -13.28
N MET A 362 -36.68 24.37 -14.04
CA MET A 362 -37.44 25.58 -13.69
C MET A 362 -38.90 25.33 -14.05
N ASP A 363 -39.79 25.76 -13.14
CA ASP A 363 -41.21 25.82 -13.37
C ASP A 363 -41.62 27.31 -13.33
N GLY A 364 -41.87 27.85 -14.50
CA GLY A 364 -41.98 29.30 -14.67
C GLY A 364 -40.65 30.02 -14.41
N GLN A 365 -40.72 31.27 -13.93
CA GLN A 365 -39.52 32.10 -13.70
C GLN A 365 -38.89 31.94 -12.30
N ILE A 366 -39.60 31.37 -11.34
CA ILE A 366 -39.21 31.42 -9.92
C ILE A 366 -39.15 30.03 -9.27
N ALA A 367 -40.06 29.13 -9.61
CA ALA A 367 -40.20 27.84 -8.95
C ALA A 367 -39.21 26.78 -9.50
N ILE A 368 -38.76 25.90 -8.61
CA ILE A 368 -37.96 24.73 -8.99
C ILE A 368 -38.86 23.52 -8.83
N SER A 369 -38.89 22.66 -9.84
CA SER A 369 -39.64 21.42 -9.80
C SER A 369 -38.76 20.22 -10.22
N ILE A 370 -39.27 19.01 -9.99
CA ILE A 370 -38.62 17.78 -10.41
C ILE A 370 -39.16 17.35 -11.77
N ASP A 371 -38.26 17.08 -12.70
CA ASP A 371 -38.56 16.57 -14.05
C ASP A 371 -38.75 15.06 -14.00
N TYR A 372 -39.95 14.59 -13.68
CA TYR A 372 -40.31 13.18 -13.64
C TYR A 372 -40.30 12.52 -15.02
N ASP A 373 -40.49 13.25 -16.12
CA ASP A 373 -40.39 12.72 -17.47
C ASP A 373 -38.94 12.29 -17.76
N LYS A 374 -37.99 13.15 -17.41
CA LYS A 374 -36.56 12.86 -17.54
C LYS A 374 -36.12 11.73 -16.61
N PHE A 375 -36.70 11.66 -15.41
CA PHE A 375 -36.47 10.59 -14.47
C PHE A 375 -36.95 9.22 -15.02
N GLY A 376 -38.18 9.17 -15.58
CA GLY A 376 -38.74 7.99 -16.21
C GLY A 376 -37.97 7.59 -17.49
N ALA A 377 -37.56 8.56 -18.31
CA ALA A 377 -36.77 8.32 -19.51
C ALA A 377 -35.40 7.68 -19.19
N ASP A 378 -34.83 7.98 -18.02
CA ASP A 378 -33.56 7.40 -17.59
C ASP A 378 -33.68 5.94 -17.16
N GLU A 379 -34.86 5.44 -16.86
CA GLU A 379 -35.13 4.03 -16.49
C GLU A 379 -34.72 3.07 -17.60
N LYS A 380 -34.92 3.45 -18.87
CA LYS A 380 -34.54 2.64 -20.04
C LYS A 380 -33.06 2.29 -20.10
N TRP A 381 -32.23 3.00 -19.32
CA TRP A 381 -30.79 2.79 -19.27
C TRP A 381 -30.34 1.94 -18.08
N ASP A 382 -31.25 1.57 -17.17
CA ASP A 382 -30.90 0.78 -15.99
C ASP A 382 -30.36 -0.58 -16.42
N GLY A 383 -29.22 -0.96 -15.82
CA GLY A 383 -28.56 -2.23 -16.12
C GLY A 383 -27.67 -2.23 -17.35
N LEU A 384 -27.74 -1.21 -18.21
CA LEU A 384 -26.92 -1.13 -19.42
C LEU A 384 -25.50 -0.63 -19.08
N LYS A 385 -24.49 -1.26 -19.71
CA LYS A 385 -23.11 -0.86 -19.68
C LYS A 385 -22.48 -0.89 -21.04
N GLY A 386 -21.86 0.21 -21.45
CA GLY A 386 -21.15 0.33 -22.71
C GLY A 386 -19.65 0.11 -22.58
N TYR A 387 -19.06 -0.39 -23.67
CA TYR A 387 -17.63 -0.52 -23.85
C TYR A 387 -17.27 -0.05 -25.26
N VAL A 388 -16.20 0.72 -25.39
CA VAL A 388 -15.70 1.23 -26.67
C VAL A 388 -14.35 0.57 -26.93
N THR A 389 -14.18 -0.03 -28.10
CA THR A 389 -12.96 -0.76 -28.45
C THR A 389 -12.68 -0.74 -29.96
N ASN A 390 -11.40 -0.77 -30.32
CA ASN A 390 -10.90 -1.01 -31.68
C ASN A 390 -10.28 -2.41 -31.86
N THR A 391 -10.36 -3.27 -30.82
CA THR A 391 -9.80 -4.63 -30.89
C THR A 391 -10.63 -5.54 -31.78
N THR A 392 -10.00 -6.62 -32.27
CA THR A 392 -10.71 -7.74 -32.97
C THR A 392 -11.39 -8.71 -31.99
N LEU A 393 -11.11 -8.59 -30.69
CA LEU A 393 -11.65 -9.47 -29.65
C LEU A 393 -13.17 -9.63 -29.73
N SER A 394 -13.66 -10.79 -29.34
CA SER A 394 -15.08 -11.08 -29.22
C SER A 394 -15.75 -10.22 -28.13
N ARG A 395 -17.07 -10.10 -28.17
CA ARG A 395 -17.87 -9.39 -27.17
C ARG A 395 -17.57 -9.87 -25.74
N LYS A 396 -17.46 -11.19 -25.56
CA LYS A 396 -17.21 -11.84 -24.27
C LYS A 396 -15.82 -11.50 -23.73
N GLU A 397 -14.80 -11.56 -24.58
CA GLU A 397 -13.43 -11.22 -24.21
C GLU A 397 -13.30 -9.74 -23.82
N VAL A 398 -13.90 -8.82 -24.59
CA VAL A 398 -13.90 -7.38 -24.24
C VAL A 398 -14.56 -7.13 -22.89
N ILE A 399 -15.71 -7.73 -22.62
CA ILE A 399 -16.41 -7.58 -21.34
C ILE A 399 -15.59 -8.17 -20.21
N THR A 400 -14.97 -9.33 -20.42
CA THR A 400 -14.13 -10.00 -19.42
C THR A 400 -12.88 -9.17 -19.14
N ALA A 401 -12.18 -8.69 -20.16
CA ALA A 401 -11.03 -7.82 -20.00
C ALA A 401 -11.40 -6.54 -19.22
N TYR A 402 -12.51 -5.91 -19.58
CA TYR A 402 -12.96 -4.71 -18.84
C TYR A 402 -13.39 -5.03 -17.38
N ARG A 403 -13.99 -6.18 -17.14
CA ARG A 403 -14.31 -6.60 -15.75
C ARG A 403 -13.06 -6.68 -14.88
N ASN A 404 -11.94 -7.07 -15.45
CA ASN A 404 -10.65 -7.15 -14.73
C ASN A 404 -10.06 -5.79 -14.34
N LEU A 405 -10.69 -4.67 -14.71
CA LEU A 405 -10.30 -3.32 -14.29
C LEU A 405 -10.31 -3.17 -12.74
N TRP A 406 -11.09 -3.99 -12.04
CA TRP A 406 -11.06 -4.01 -10.56
C TRP A 406 -9.67 -4.32 -9.97
N HIS A 407 -8.76 -4.93 -10.74
CA HIS A 407 -7.40 -5.19 -10.30
C HIS A 407 -6.63 -3.89 -10.00
N ILE A 408 -6.83 -2.85 -10.82
CA ILE A 408 -6.18 -1.56 -10.56
C ILE A 408 -6.87 -0.81 -9.41
N GLU A 409 -8.19 -0.92 -9.29
CA GLU A 409 -8.92 -0.39 -8.12
C GLU A 409 -8.40 -1.03 -6.83
N LYS A 410 -8.16 -2.35 -6.83
CA LYS A 410 -7.55 -3.08 -5.73
C LYS A 410 -6.12 -2.61 -5.45
N ALA A 411 -5.32 -2.37 -6.51
CA ALA A 411 -3.96 -1.85 -6.38
C ALA A 411 -3.95 -0.50 -5.66
N PHE A 412 -4.83 0.43 -6.04
CA PHE A 412 -4.96 1.71 -5.35
C PHE A 412 -5.45 1.57 -3.92
N ARG A 413 -6.40 0.67 -3.65
CA ARG A 413 -6.88 0.43 -2.31
C ARG A 413 -5.74 -0.04 -1.40
N ILE A 414 -4.99 -1.06 -1.82
CA ILE A 414 -3.83 -1.56 -1.08
C ILE A 414 -2.82 -0.44 -0.86
N SER A 415 -2.43 0.28 -1.91
CA SER A 415 -1.43 1.35 -1.81
C SER A 415 -1.87 2.48 -0.88
N LYS A 416 -3.11 2.94 -0.97
CA LYS A 416 -3.63 4.06 -0.18
C LYS A 416 -3.88 3.74 1.28
N PHE A 417 -4.49 2.57 1.56
CA PHE A 417 -4.98 2.22 2.89
C PHE A 417 -4.06 1.24 3.60
N ASP A 418 -3.74 0.12 2.98
CA ASP A 418 -2.93 -0.91 3.63
C ASP A 418 -1.46 -0.45 3.75
N LEU A 419 -0.90 0.14 2.69
CA LEU A 419 0.46 0.68 2.67
C LEU A 419 0.55 2.16 3.08
N ARG A 420 -0.55 2.80 3.42
CA ARG A 420 -0.62 4.21 3.82
C ARG A 420 0.20 5.15 2.93
N LEU A 421 0.03 5.03 1.61
CA LEU A 421 0.67 5.93 0.64
C LEU A 421 0.31 7.40 0.92
N ARG A 422 -0.87 7.65 1.49
CA ARG A 422 -1.36 8.98 1.86
C ARG A 422 -1.86 9.03 3.32
N PRO A 423 -1.85 10.21 3.99
CA PRO A 423 -1.29 11.47 3.50
C PRO A 423 0.23 11.41 3.34
N ILE A 424 0.76 12.23 2.42
CA ILE A 424 2.20 12.35 2.20
C ILE A 424 2.72 13.50 3.05
N TYR A 425 3.71 13.21 3.91
CA TYR A 425 4.31 14.18 4.82
C TYR A 425 5.61 14.82 4.29
N HIS A 426 6.13 14.32 3.15
CA HIS A 426 7.34 14.87 2.53
C HIS A 426 6.99 16.13 1.75
N GLN A 427 7.81 17.18 1.91
CA GLN A 427 7.62 18.45 1.21
C GLN A 427 8.52 18.57 -0.03
N ILE A 428 9.67 17.92 -0.07
CA ILE A 428 10.62 17.98 -1.15
C ILE A 428 10.23 16.97 -2.23
N GLN A 429 10.07 17.40 -3.47
CA GLN A 429 9.61 16.57 -4.61
C GLN A 429 10.36 15.24 -4.70
N ARG A 430 11.72 15.25 -4.71
CA ARG A 430 12.49 14.01 -4.80
C ARG A 430 12.18 13.00 -3.70
N ARG A 431 11.83 13.46 -2.48
CA ARG A 431 11.42 12.57 -1.37
C ARG A 431 9.98 12.09 -1.50
N VAL A 432 9.10 12.90 -2.10
CA VAL A 432 7.74 12.46 -2.48
C VAL A 432 7.84 11.32 -3.50
N GLU A 433 8.65 11.49 -4.53
CA GLU A 433 8.86 10.47 -5.55
C GLU A 433 9.53 9.20 -5.01
N ALA A 434 10.53 9.34 -4.14
CA ALA A 434 11.14 8.20 -3.43
C ALA A 434 10.12 7.47 -2.53
N HIS A 435 9.25 8.20 -1.84
CA HIS A 435 8.18 7.61 -1.03
C HIS A 435 7.18 6.80 -1.89
N ILE A 436 6.79 7.33 -3.04
CA ILE A 436 5.92 6.63 -3.98
C ILE A 436 6.62 5.37 -4.53
N CYS A 437 7.92 5.45 -4.86
CA CYS A 437 8.73 4.31 -5.27
C CYS A 437 8.75 3.21 -4.21
N ILE A 438 8.99 3.54 -2.94
CA ILE A 438 8.95 2.58 -1.82
C ILE A 438 7.56 1.91 -1.71
N CYS A 439 6.48 2.68 -1.81
CA CYS A 439 5.12 2.14 -1.75
C CYS A 439 4.77 1.27 -2.95
N PHE A 440 5.22 1.63 -4.15
CA PHE A 440 5.05 0.83 -5.37
C PHE A 440 5.80 -0.51 -5.26
N THR A 441 7.02 -0.49 -4.71
CA THR A 441 7.80 -1.71 -4.44
C THR A 441 7.14 -2.58 -3.37
N ALA A 442 6.65 -1.97 -2.28
CA ALA A 442 5.90 -2.70 -1.27
C ALA A 442 4.64 -3.36 -1.85
N TYR A 443 3.96 -2.68 -2.79
CA TYR A 443 2.85 -3.28 -3.52
C TYR A 443 3.29 -4.47 -4.38
N ALA A 444 4.44 -4.41 -5.03
CA ALA A 444 4.99 -5.53 -5.81
C ALA A 444 5.28 -6.75 -4.91
N VAL A 445 5.90 -6.53 -3.76
CA VAL A 445 6.15 -7.58 -2.74
C VAL A 445 4.84 -8.17 -2.22
N PHE A 446 3.84 -7.33 -1.93
CA PHE A 446 2.50 -7.79 -1.53
C PHE A 446 1.85 -8.69 -2.59
N LYS A 447 1.96 -8.30 -3.85
CA LYS A 447 1.39 -9.09 -4.98
C LYS A 447 2.11 -10.43 -5.15
N GLU A 448 3.42 -10.47 -4.98
CA GLU A 448 4.16 -11.73 -5.04
C GLU A 448 3.83 -12.65 -3.86
N LEU A 449 3.67 -12.10 -2.64
CA LEU A 449 3.16 -12.87 -1.50
C LEU A 449 1.77 -13.44 -1.80
N GLU A 450 0.84 -12.63 -2.31
CA GLU A 450 -0.51 -13.07 -2.70
C GLU A 450 -0.46 -14.22 -3.73
N ARG A 451 0.46 -14.14 -4.70
CA ARG A 451 0.67 -15.16 -5.72
C ARG A 451 1.17 -16.48 -5.13
N ILE A 452 2.21 -16.41 -4.29
CA ILE A 452 2.80 -17.60 -3.68
C ILE A 452 1.77 -18.31 -2.83
N LEU A 453 1.05 -17.60 -1.95
CA LEU A 453 0.02 -18.17 -1.11
C LEU A 453 -1.09 -18.84 -1.93
N LYS A 454 -1.49 -18.22 -3.04
CA LYS A 454 -2.49 -18.80 -3.95
C LYS A 454 -2.00 -20.08 -4.62
N ILE A 455 -0.76 -20.10 -5.14
CA ILE A 455 -0.18 -21.28 -5.79
C ILE A 455 -0.02 -22.44 -4.80
N LYS A 456 0.43 -22.14 -3.60
CA LYS A 456 0.61 -23.12 -2.52
C LYS A 456 -0.70 -23.49 -1.81
N LYS A 457 -1.84 -22.90 -2.22
CA LYS A 457 -3.17 -23.12 -1.62
C LYS A 457 -3.17 -22.88 -0.10
N ALA A 458 -2.39 -21.89 0.36
CA ALA A 458 -2.35 -21.54 1.77
C ALA A 458 -3.74 -21.05 2.26
N PRO A 459 -4.17 -21.39 3.49
CA PRO A 459 -5.53 -21.13 3.96
C PRO A 459 -5.76 -19.68 4.41
N PHE A 460 -4.88 -18.75 4.08
CA PHE A 460 -4.96 -17.35 4.49
C PHE A 460 -4.59 -16.36 3.39
N SER A 461 -5.05 -15.12 3.55
CA SER A 461 -4.75 -14.02 2.65
C SER A 461 -3.35 -13.43 2.91
N ALA A 462 -2.82 -12.65 1.95
CA ALA A 462 -1.57 -11.91 2.13
C ALA A 462 -1.63 -10.94 3.33
N ALA A 463 -2.78 -10.31 3.59
CA ALA A 463 -2.96 -9.46 4.77
C ALA A 463 -2.82 -10.26 6.08
N ARG A 464 -3.44 -11.46 6.17
CA ARG A 464 -3.26 -12.34 7.34
C ARG A 464 -1.82 -12.80 7.49
N ALA A 465 -1.15 -13.15 6.39
CA ALA A 465 0.27 -13.52 6.40
C ALA A 465 1.15 -12.38 6.95
N ILE A 466 0.88 -11.12 6.59
CA ILE A 466 1.58 -9.95 7.13
C ILE A 466 1.33 -9.82 8.65
N GLU A 467 0.09 -10.05 9.13
CA GLU A 467 -0.19 -10.02 10.57
C GLU A 467 0.55 -11.14 11.32
N LEU A 468 0.62 -12.35 10.75
CA LEU A 468 1.39 -13.46 11.34
C LEU A 468 2.88 -13.13 11.46
N CYS A 469 3.46 -12.40 10.49
CA CYS A 469 4.87 -11.97 10.55
C CYS A 469 5.17 -11.07 11.76
N LYS A 470 4.19 -10.28 12.24
CA LYS A 470 4.38 -9.34 13.34
C LYS A 470 4.57 -10.02 14.69
N THR A 471 4.26 -11.30 14.80
CA THR A 471 4.27 -12.06 16.03
C THR A 471 5.22 -13.28 15.99
N MET A 472 6.10 -13.37 15.01
CA MET A 472 7.19 -14.34 14.98
C MET A 472 8.39 -13.73 15.66
N TYR A 473 8.63 -14.09 16.91
CA TYR A 473 9.69 -13.53 17.73
C TYR A 473 10.96 -14.39 17.73
N GLN A 474 12.08 -13.73 17.93
CA GLN A 474 13.37 -14.33 18.24
C GLN A 474 13.97 -13.61 19.44
N ILE A 475 14.79 -14.34 20.20
CA ILE A 475 15.57 -13.78 21.30
C ILE A 475 17.06 -13.89 20.97
N LYS A 476 17.81 -12.88 21.39
CA LYS A 476 19.26 -12.93 21.39
C LYS A 476 19.69 -13.40 22.77
N VAL A 477 20.39 -14.51 22.82
CA VAL A 477 20.94 -15.09 24.06
C VAL A 477 22.46 -15.11 24.00
N VAL A 478 23.09 -14.83 25.13
CA VAL A 478 24.54 -15.02 25.30
C VAL A 478 24.74 -16.35 26.03
N LEU A 479 25.42 -17.29 25.38
CA LEU A 479 25.70 -18.59 25.98
C LEU A 479 26.69 -18.41 27.12
N PRO A 480 26.39 -18.87 28.36
CA PRO A 480 27.19 -18.57 29.56
C PRO A 480 28.62 -19.09 29.46
N ASP A 481 28.84 -20.29 28.88
CA ASP A 481 30.12 -20.96 28.84
C ASP A 481 31.06 -20.39 27.77
N THR A 482 30.54 -20.01 26.63
CA THR A 482 31.31 -19.55 25.46
C THR A 482 31.31 -18.06 25.26
N GLY A 483 30.34 -17.34 25.86
CA GLY A 483 30.08 -15.91 25.60
C GLY A 483 29.56 -15.62 24.18
N VAL A 484 29.25 -16.64 23.41
CA VAL A 484 28.76 -16.50 22.04
C VAL A 484 27.32 -15.97 22.06
N GLU A 485 27.04 -14.98 21.23
CA GLU A 485 25.69 -14.48 20.99
C GLU A 485 24.97 -15.33 19.94
N GLU A 486 23.84 -15.91 20.32
CA GLU A 486 22.97 -16.65 19.41
C GLU A 486 21.59 -16.04 19.32
N LYS A 487 20.98 -16.10 18.11
CA LYS A 487 19.59 -15.73 17.88
C LYS A 487 18.74 -16.98 17.81
N VAL A 488 17.86 -17.16 18.77
CA VAL A 488 16.97 -18.31 18.88
C VAL A 488 15.56 -17.91 18.48
N LEU A 489 15.03 -18.55 17.45
CA LEU A 489 13.64 -18.36 17.03
C LEU A 489 12.69 -19.00 18.03
N LEU A 490 11.71 -18.25 18.53
CA LEU A 490 10.71 -18.79 19.44
C LEU A 490 9.72 -19.73 18.72
N LYS A 491 9.11 -20.63 19.48
CA LYS A 491 8.15 -21.60 18.95
C LYS A 491 7.01 -20.87 18.22
N MET A 492 6.84 -21.19 16.96
CA MET A 492 5.81 -20.63 16.10
C MET A 492 4.47 -21.34 16.28
N SER A 493 3.38 -20.60 16.06
CA SER A 493 2.03 -21.17 15.98
C SER A 493 1.90 -22.06 14.72
N GLU A 494 0.83 -22.87 14.68
CA GLU A 494 0.53 -23.70 13.51
C GLU A 494 0.37 -22.89 12.22
N GLU A 495 -0.39 -21.78 12.26
CA GLU A 495 -0.54 -20.88 11.11
C GLU A 495 0.80 -20.29 10.63
N GLN A 496 1.68 -19.91 11.57
CA GLN A 496 3.02 -19.40 11.26
C GLN A 496 3.88 -20.48 10.59
N ASN A 497 3.82 -21.71 11.08
CA ASN A 497 4.53 -22.85 10.48
C ASN A 497 4.01 -23.16 9.06
N ILE A 498 2.69 -23.11 8.83
CA ILE A 498 2.09 -23.26 7.50
C ILE A 498 2.58 -22.14 6.58
N LEU A 499 2.62 -20.89 7.07
CA LEU A 499 3.13 -19.76 6.29
C LEU A 499 4.59 -19.98 5.87
N ILE A 500 5.45 -20.34 6.79
CA ILE A 500 6.87 -20.61 6.50
C ILE A 500 7.00 -21.73 5.47
N LYS A 501 6.34 -22.88 5.68
CA LYS A 501 6.35 -24.01 4.72
C LYS A 501 5.81 -23.63 3.32
N SER A 502 4.92 -22.64 3.23
CA SER A 502 4.40 -22.15 1.95
C SER A 502 5.41 -21.33 1.14
N LEU A 503 6.48 -20.85 1.78
CA LEU A 503 7.51 -20.02 1.13
C LEU A 503 8.76 -20.83 0.75
N TYR A 504 8.97 -21.94 1.40
CA TYR A 504 10.05 -22.91 1.16
C TYR A 504 9.49 -24.14 0.45
#